data_a6e99905e5dc2ca39e620efd485a89cb
#
_entry.id   a6e99905e5dc2ca39e620efd485a89cb
#
_cell.length_a   1.000
_cell.length_b   1.000
_cell.length_c   1.000
_cell.angle_alpha   90.00
_cell.angle_beta   90.00
_cell.angle_gamma   90.00
#
_symmetry.space_group_name_H-M   'P 1'
#
loop_
_entity.id
_entity.type
_entity.pdbx_description
1 polymer ?
#
loop_
_entity_poly.entity_id
_entity_poly.type
_entity_poly.pdbx_seq_one_letter_code
_entity_poly.pdbx_strand_id
1 'polypeptide(L)'
;MLLGWSGSKLRHVRKHEACWPSGTAVFAENVTIEDTFARSGRATLREKARRLVAEARATNAPKLYAHIFSNGGSMLLLEVLSELEPLCLDGVVYDSAPSAEGTIRPIAGPVIAYLSGGTLRERLAAVLSTLWPALLAFPVRKAHLAHFDGLYDASINLPRRELFMYSDGDRLVWRSHVEQFVARRRDQGSVVETRNFGASPHVGHFRAQPDTYRETVAQWVEAVEK
;
A
#
# COMPACT_ATOMS: atom_id res chain seq x y z
N MET A 1 9.46 -4.06 -6.56
CA MET A 1 9.29 -4.34 -5.13
C MET A 1 7.81 -4.53 -4.81
N LEU A 2 7.42 -5.52 -3.99
CA LEU A 2 6.05 -5.73 -3.52
C LEU A 2 5.96 -5.34 -2.05
N LEU A 3 5.16 -4.33 -1.72
CA LEU A 3 5.06 -3.73 -0.38
C LEU A 3 3.70 -4.07 0.23
N GLY A 4 3.68 -5.02 1.16
CA GLY A 4 2.48 -5.65 1.68
C GLY A 4 1.58 -4.73 2.53
N TRP A 5 0.36 -5.17 2.80
CA TRP A 5 -0.62 -4.48 3.64
C TRP A 5 -0.43 -4.79 5.13
N SER A 6 -1.00 -3.96 6.00
CA SER A 6 -0.96 -4.16 7.46
C SER A 6 -1.55 -5.51 7.87
N GLY A 7 -0.76 -6.32 8.56
CA GLY A 7 -1.11 -7.70 8.94
C GLY A 7 -0.90 -8.72 7.84
N SER A 8 -0.28 -8.37 6.72
CA SER A 8 0.06 -9.32 5.66
C SER A 8 1.10 -10.34 6.13
N LYS A 9 1.04 -11.53 5.52
CA LYS A 9 2.13 -12.53 5.61
C LYS A 9 2.90 -12.51 4.29
N LEU A 10 4.21 -12.61 4.34
CA LEU A 10 5.07 -12.54 3.16
C LEU A 10 4.62 -13.50 2.03
N ARG A 11 4.20 -14.71 2.38
CA ARG A 11 3.65 -15.69 1.41
C ARG A 11 2.41 -15.20 0.65
N HIS A 12 1.64 -14.27 1.23
CA HIS A 12 0.46 -13.68 0.57
C HIS A 12 0.87 -12.55 -0.37
N VAL A 13 1.84 -11.73 0.04
CA VAL A 13 2.40 -10.66 -0.80
C VAL A 13 3.06 -11.27 -2.03
N ARG A 14 3.86 -12.33 -1.86
CA ARG A 14 4.56 -13.02 -2.94
C ARG A 14 3.66 -13.65 -4.01
N LYS A 15 2.38 -13.92 -3.72
CA LYS A 15 1.44 -14.38 -4.77
C LYS A 15 1.30 -13.39 -5.92
N HIS A 16 1.54 -12.10 -5.67
CA HIS A 16 1.46 -11.06 -6.68
C HIS A 16 2.72 -10.99 -7.58
N GLU A 17 3.76 -11.79 -7.31
CA GLU A 17 4.89 -11.98 -8.22
C GLU A 17 4.42 -12.46 -9.60
N ALA A 18 3.39 -13.33 -9.62
CA ALA A 18 2.76 -13.84 -10.83
C ALA A 18 2.03 -12.79 -11.68
N CYS A 19 1.92 -11.54 -11.21
CA CYS A 19 1.31 -10.45 -11.95
C CYS A 19 2.33 -9.63 -12.77
N TRP A 20 3.62 -9.88 -12.56
CA TRP A 20 4.70 -9.19 -13.22
C TRP A 20 5.24 -10.00 -14.41
N PRO A 21 5.78 -9.35 -15.45
CA PRO A 21 6.36 -10.05 -16.59
C PRO A 21 7.41 -11.07 -16.19
N SER A 22 7.53 -12.15 -16.97
CA SER A 22 8.56 -13.18 -16.78
C SER A 22 9.96 -12.57 -16.83
N GLY A 23 10.83 -12.99 -15.91
CA GLY A 23 12.19 -12.46 -15.82
C GLY A 23 12.33 -11.21 -14.94
N THR A 24 11.23 -10.64 -14.45
CA THR A 24 11.28 -9.55 -13.46
C THR A 24 11.84 -10.06 -12.14
N ALA A 25 12.92 -9.43 -11.64
CA ALA A 25 13.41 -9.68 -10.29
C ALA A 25 12.43 -9.07 -9.28
N VAL A 26 11.87 -9.89 -8.39
CA VAL A 26 10.85 -9.45 -7.44
C VAL A 26 11.34 -9.54 -6.00
N PHE A 27 11.33 -8.42 -5.31
CA PHE A 27 11.62 -8.29 -3.88
C PHE A 27 10.31 -7.99 -3.15
N ALA A 28 10.03 -8.69 -2.07
CA ALA A 28 8.76 -8.57 -1.36
C ALA A 28 8.97 -8.45 0.15
N GLU A 29 8.26 -7.50 0.75
CA GLU A 29 8.18 -7.36 2.20
C GLU A 29 6.71 -7.29 2.65
N ASN A 30 6.43 -7.92 3.80
CA ASN A 30 5.16 -7.75 4.46
C ASN A 30 5.18 -6.58 5.45
N VAL A 31 4.02 -6.05 5.75
CA VAL A 31 3.83 -5.07 6.82
C VAL A 31 2.99 -5.72 7.92
N THR A 32 3.52 -5.80 9.14
CA THR A 32 2.78 -6.37 10.28
C THR A 32 1.84 -5.34 10.91
N ILE A 33 0.99 -5.78 11.81
CA ILE A 33 0.16 -4.87 12.61
C ILE A 33 1.04 -4.01 13.51
N GLU A 34 2.10 -4.58 14.06
CA GLU A 34 3.08 -3.90 14.92
C GLU A 34 3.84 -2.82 14.13
N ASP A 35 4.25 -3.11 12.89
CA ASP A 35 4.89 -2.12 12.01
C ASP A 35 3.97 -0.92 11.78
N THR A 36 2.67 -1.15 11.70
CA THR A 36 1.69 -0.10 11.43
C THR A 36 1.35 0.71 12.68
N PHE A 37 1.21 0.07 13.84
CA PHE A 37 0.59 0.70 15.02
C PHE A 37 1.50 0.82 16.24
N ALA A 38 2.64 0.11 16.29
CA ALA A 38 3.57 0.23 17.41
C ALA A 38 4.40 1.53 17.33
N ARG A 39 4.85 2.03 18.48
CA ARG A 39 5.72 3.20 18.58
C ARG A 39 7.05 3.02 17.81
N SER A 40 7.56 1.79 17.76
CA SER A 40 8.76 1.40 17.01
C SER A 40 8.51 1.09 15.53
N GLY A 41 7.25 1.05 15.11
CA GLY A 41 6.85 0.55 13.79
C GLY A 41 7.55 1.27 12.63
N ARG A 42 7.69 2.60 12.72
CA ARG A 42 8.42 3.37 11.70
C ARG A 42 9.89 2.93 11.57
N ALA A 43 10.57 2.67 12.68
CA ALA A 43 11.97 2.20 12.65
C ALA A 43 12.08 0.83 11.97
N THR A 44 11.14 -0.08 12.27
CA THR A 44 11.06 -1.40 11.62
C THR A 44 10.76 -1.28 10.13
N LEU A 45 9.83 -0.40 9.72
CA LEU A 45 9.55 -0.14 8.31
C LEU A 45 10.78 0.40 7.58
N ARG A 46 11.53 1.30 8.19
CA ARG A 46 12.77 1.83 7.63
C ARG A 46 13.82 0.74 7.44
N GLU A 47 13.98 -0.16 8.38
CA GLU A 47 14.90 -1.29 8.23
C GLU A 47 14.49 -2.22 7.08
N LYS A 48 13.19 -2.51 6.94
CA LYS A 48 12.65 -3.26 5.81
C LYS A 48 12.91 -2.54 4.48
N ALA A 49 12.72 -1.23 4.45
CA ALA A 49 13.02 -0.41 3.28
C ALA A 49 14.50 -0.49 2.88
N ARG A 50 15.42 -0.38 3.84
CA ARG A 50 16.87 -0.52 3.60
C ARG A 50 17.24 -1.87 2.97
N ARG A 51 16.65 -2.97 3.46
CA ARG A 51 16.86 -4.29 2.87
C ARG A 51 16.37 -4.34 1.43
N LEU A 52 15.14 -3.92 1.17
CA LEU A 52 14.56 -3.88 -0.18
C LEU A 52 15.41 -3.04 -1.15
N VAL A 53 15.85 -1.87 -0.70
CA VAL A 53 16.66 -0.97 -1.52
C VAL A 53 18.05 -1.57 -1.77
N ALA A 54 18.66 -2.23 -0.79
CA ALA A 54 19.94 -2.92 -0.96
C ALA A 54 19.83 -4.08 -1.97
N GLU A 55 18.76 -4.88 -1.89
CA GLU A 55 18.47 -5.96 -2.84
C GLU A 55 18.27 -5.40 -4.26
N ALA A 56 17.49 -4.32 -4.40
CA ALA A 56 17.28 -3.68 -5.69
C ALA A 56 18.57 -3.13 -6.31
N ARG A 57 19.40 -2.47 -5.50
CA ARG A 57 20.71 -1.96 -5.95
C ARG A 57 21.63 -3.09 -6.44
N ALA A 58 21.60 -4.24 -5.80
CA ALA A 58 22.43 -5.38 -6.18
C ALA A 58 22.08 -5.97 -7.55
N THR A 59 20.89 -5.70 -8.09
CA THR A 59 20.47 -6.21 -9.41
C THR A 59 21.01 -5.39 -10.57
N ASN A 60 21.40 -4.14 -10.36
CA ASN A 60 21.68 -3.17 -11.42
C ASN A 60 20.58 -3.10 -12.49
N ALA A 61 19.32 -3.34 -12.10
CA ALA A 61 18.20 -3.34 -13.02
C ALA A 61 18.00 -1.94 -13.63
N PRO A 62 17.70 -1.85 -14.93
CA PRO A 62 17.53 -0.55 -15.61
C PRO A 62 16.23 0.15 -15.22
N LYS A 63 15.28 -0.58 -14.69
CA LYS A 63 13.95 -0.10 -14.27
C LYS A 63 13.59 -0.63 -12.89
N LEU A 64 12.96 0.21 -12.10
CA LEU A 64 12.56 -0.10 -10.74
C LEU A 64 11.10 0.31 -10.48
N TYR A 65 10.27 -0.67 -10.10
CA TYR A 65 8.86 -0.46 -9.82
C TYR A 65 8.52 -0.81 -8.38
N ALA A 66 7.57 -0.10 -7.80
CA ALA A 66 6.93 -0.48 -6.54
C ALA A 66 5.48 -0.88 -6.80
N HIS A 67 5.01 -1.95 -6.15
CA HIS A 67 3.62 -2.36 -6.11
C HIS A 67 3.21 -2.39 -4.64
N ILE A 68 2.38 -1.46 -4.24
CA ILE A 68 1.97 -1.28 -2.86
C ILE A 68 0.55 -1.80 -2.65
N PHE A 69 0.33 -2.37 -1.49
CA PHE A 69 -0.97 -2.91 -1.09
C PHE A 69 -1.47 -2.19 0.16
N SER A 70 -2.62 -1.52 0.05
CA SER A 70 -3.23 -0.80 1.15
C SER A 70 -2.35 0.30 1.76
N ASN A 71 -2.84 0.93 2.79
CA ASN A 71 -2.12 1.98 3.53
C ASN A 71 -0.82 1.48 4.19
N GLY A 72 -0.76 0.20 4.57
CA GLY A 72 0.49 -0.39 5.10
C GLY A 72 1.61 -0.35 4.07
N GLY A 73 1.31 -0.73 2.82
CA GLY A 73 2.27 -0.62 1.71
C GLY A 73 2.66 0.82 1.41
N SER A 74 1.72 1.76 1.55
CA SER A 74 1.99 3.20 1.41
C SER A 74 2.99 3.71 2.45
N MET A 75 2.87 3.26 3.70
CA MET A 75 3.82 3.62 4.76
C MET A 75 5.21 3.08 4.48
N LEU A 76 5.31 1.82 4.03
CA LEU A 76 6.59 1.24 3.65
C LEU A 76 7.19 1.93 2.42
N LEU A 77 6.36 2.35 1.45
CA LEU A 77 6.80 3.13 0.28
C LEU A 77 7.49 4.43 0.71
N LEU A 78 6.96 5.16 1.68
CA LEU A 78 7.58 6.39 2.18
C LEU A 78 8.99 6.16 2.73
N GLU A 79 9.19 5.09 3.48
CA GLU A 79 10.52 4.73 3.96
C GLU A 79 11.44 4.24 2.80
N VAL A 80 10.89 3.53 1.81
CA VAL A 80 11.65 3.14 0.60
C VAL A 80 12.12 4.39 -0.15
N LEU A 81 11.24 5.36 -0.39
CA LEU A 81 11.60 6.60 -1.07
C LEU A 81 12.70 7.38 -0.33
N SER A 82 12.66 7.39 1.01
CA SER A 82 13.68 8.07 1.83
C SER A 82 15.06 7.40 1.79
N GLU A 83 15.13 6.11 1.47
CA GLU A 83 16.38 5.32 1.45
C GLU A 83 16.88 5.07 0.01
N LEU A 84 16.07 5.44 -1.01
CA LEU A 84 16.29 5.03 -2.40
C LEU A 84 17.41 5.81 -3.10
N GLU A 85 17.65 7.06 -2.73
CA GLU A 85 18.65 7.90 -3.41
C GLU A 85 20.04 7.22 -3.51
N PRO A 86 20.73 7.33 -4.64
CA PRO A 86 20.41 8.12 -5.85
C PRO A 86 19.49 7.41 -6.85
N LEU A 87 19.00 6.21 -6.57
CA LEU A 87 18.03 5.53 -7.41
C LEU A 87 16.66 6.24 -7.35
N CYS A 88 15.81 6.01 -8.34
CA CYS A 88 14.43 6.45 -8.34
C CYS A 88 13.51 5.32 -8.82
N LEU A 89 12.23 5.40 -8.48
CA LEU A 89 11.23 4.52 -9.05
C LEU A 89 10.82 5.02 -10.44
N ASP A 90 10.70 4.12 -11.39
CA ASP A 90 10.14 4.40 -12.72
C ASP A 90 8.61 4.43 -12.70
N GLY A 91 8.00 3.72 -11.77
CA GLY A 91 6.57 3.73 -11.58
C GLY A 91 6.08 3.06 -10.30
N VAL A 92 4.83 3.36 -9.93
CA VAL A 92 4.16 2.76 -8.77
C VAL A 92 2.78 2.23 -9.15
N VAL A 93 2.50 1.02 -8.70
CA VAL A 93 1.17 0.40 -8.73
C VAL A 93 0.58 0.46 -7.32
N TYR A 94 -0.61 1.03 -7.20
CA TYR A 94 -1.37 1.13 -5.96
C TYR A 94 -2.55 0.16 -6.00
N ASP A 95 -2.60 -0.81 -5.10
CA ASP A 95 -3.74 -1.70 -4.90
C ASP A 95 -4.46 -1.33 -3.59
N SER A 96 -5.70 -0.86 -3.70
CA SER A 96 -6.51 -0.48 -2.53
C SER A 96 -5.83 0.61 -1.67
N ALA A 97 -5.20 1.59 -2.31
CA ALA A 97 -4.42 2.66 -1.65
C ALA A 97 -4.39 3.94 -2.53
N PRO A 98 -4.08 5.09 -1.91
CA PRO A 98 -4.13 5.39 -0.48
C PRO A 98 -5.54 5.79 0.00
N SER A 99 -5.77 5.85 1.32
CA SER A 99 -6.93 6.54 1.88
C SER A 99 -6.76 8.06 1.80
N ALA A 100 -7.85 8.84 1.97
CA ALA A 100 -7.77 10.29 1.97
C ALA A 100 -6.92 10.82 3.12
N GLU A 101 -6.27 11.97 2.87
CA GLU A 101 -5.48 12.73 3.84
C GLU A 101 -6.30 13.01 5.11
N GLY A 102 -5.67 12.91 6.28
CA GLY A 102 -6.29 13.19 7.57
C GLY A 102 -7.40 12.24 8.00
N THR A 103 -7.68 11.15 7.25
CA THR A 103 -8.74 10.22 7.63
C THR A 103 -8.34 9.31 8.79
N ILE A 104 -9.18 9.32 9.83
CA ILE A 104 -9.05 8.43 11.01
C ILE A 104 -9.56 7.03 10.72
N ARG A 105 -10.25 6.82 9.61
CA ARG A 105 -10.91 5.58 9.22
C ARG A 105 -10.00 4.37 8.99
N PRO A 106 -8.68 4.50 8.71
CA PRO A 106 -7.79 3.34 8.68
C PRO A 106 -7.78 2.49 9.94
N ILE A 107 -8.18 3.05 11.09
CA ILE A 107 -8.27 2.32 12.36
C ILE A 107 -9.64 1.65 12.54
N ALA A 108 -10.73 2.32 12.15
CA ALA A 108 -12.07 1.79 12.27
C ALA A 108 -12.36 0.66 11.26
N GLY A 109 -11.79 0.74 10.06
CA GLY A 109 -12.04 -0.22 9.00
C GLY A 109 -11.57 -1.65 9.29
N PRO A 110 -10.31 -1.90 9.70
CA PRO A 110 -9.85 -3.22 10.10
C PRO A 110 -10.67 -3.79 11.25
N VAL A 111 -11.10 -2.94 12.19
CA VAL A 111 -11.98 -3.33 13.30
C VAL A 111 -13.35 -3.74 12.78
N ILE A 112 -13.94 -2.98 11.88
CA ILE A 112 -15.25 -3.28 11.28
C ILE A 112 -15.17 -4.56 10.44
N ALA A 113 -14.10 -4.74 9.64
CA ALA A 113 -13.90 -5.94 8.83
C ALA A 113 -13.68 -7.19 9.69
N TYR A 114 -12.93 -7.08 10.79
CA TYR A 114 -12.74 -8.15 11.77
C TYR A 114 -14.04 -8.47 12.52
N LEU A 115 -14.81 -7.45 12.86
CA LEU A 115 -16.11 -7.59 13.55
C LEU A 115 -17.20 -8.20 12.67
N SER A 116 -17.10 -8.12 11.35
CA SER A 116 -18.13 -8.63 10.44
C SER A 116 -18.05 -10.16 10.22
N GLY A 117 -16.97 -10.82 10.60
CA GLY A 117 -16.73 -12.25 10.34
C GLY A 117 -16.64 -13.18 11.57
N GLY A 118 -16.65 -12.64 12.80
CA GLY A 118 -16.39 -13.43 14.02
C GLY A 118 -17.59 -13.65 14.94
N THR A 119 -17.42 -14.53 15.93
CA THR A 119 -18.36 -14.73 17.05
C THR A 119 -18.51 -13.46 17.89
N LEU A 120 -19.59 -13.32 18.65
CA LEU A 120 -19.82 -12.17 19.55
C LEU A 120 -18.65 -11.94 20.53
N ARG A 121 -18.03 -13.02 21.00
CA ARG A 121 -16.86 -12.98 21.90
C ARG A 121 -15.62 -12.39 21.23
N GLU A 122 -15.35 -12.80 19.98
CA GLU A 122 -14.24 -12.27 19.16
C GLU A 122 -14.47 -10.81 18.80
N ARG A 123 -15.74 -10.43 18.52
CA ARG A 123 -16.13 -9.05 18.26
C ARG A 123 -15.89 -8.15 19.47
N LEU A 124 -16.31 -8.59 20.67
CA LEU A 124 -16.08 -7.85 21.92
C LEU A 124 -14.59 -7.78 22.27
N ALA A 125 -13.82 -8.86 22.10
CA ALA A 125 -12.38 -8.86 22.31
C ALA A 125 -11.66 -7.91 21.34
N ALA A 126 -12.06 -7.87 20.08
CA ALA A 126 -11.51 -6.95 19.07
C ALA A 126 -11.85 -5.49 19.39
N VAL A 127 -13.07 -5.18 19.82
CA VAL A 127 -13.47 -3.83 20.27
C VAL A 127 -12.64 -3.39 21.45
N LEU A 128 -12.51 -4.24 22.48
CA LEU A 128 -11.73 -3.93 23.68
C LEU A 128 -10.23 -3.79 23.39
N SER A 129 -9.69 -4.66 22.53
CA SER A 129 -8.28 -4.60 22.14
C SER A 129 -7.92 -3.39 21.28
N THR A 130 -8.88 -2.79 20.60
CA THR A 130 -8.68 -1.61 19.74
C THR A 130 -9.10 -0.30 20.41
N LEU A 131 -10.11 -0.29 21.26
CA LEU A 131 -10.50 0.90 22.02
C LEU A 131 -9.45 1.27 23.07
N TRP A 132 -8.88 0.27 23.75
CA TRP A 132 -7.90 0.50 24.79
C TRP A 132 -6.59 1.09 24.23
N PRO A 133 -5.94 0.52 23.20
CA PRO A 133 -4.81 1.15 22.55
C PRO A 133 -5.12 2.50 21.89
N ALA A 134 -6.34 2.69 21.33
CA ALA A 134 -6.73 3.95 20.71
C ALA A 134 -6.86 5.10 21.72
N LEU A 135 -7.30 4.83 22.94
CA LEU A 135 -7.33 5.80 24.04
C LEU A 135 -5.95 6.13 24.58
N LEU A 136 -5.05 5.12 24.67
CA LEU A 136 -3.67 5.29 25.15
C LEU A 136 -2.72 5.82 24.07
N ALA A 137 -3.09 5.72 22.80
CA ALA A 137 -2.22 5.98 21.65
C ALA A 137 -2.41 7.37 21.03
N PHE A 138 -3.06 8.31 21.70
CA PHE A 138 -3.29 9.66 21.14
C PHE A 138 -2.01 10.32 20.57
N PRO A 139 -0.84 10.26 21.23
CA PRO A 139 0.41 10.74 20.66
C PRO A 139 0.94 9.89 19.48
N VAL A 140 0.78 8.56 19.57
CA VAL A 140 1.19 7.62 18.52
C VAL A 140 0.32 7.79 17.27
N ARG A 141 -0.97 8.08 17.46
CA ARG A 141 -1.91 8.35 16.38
C ARG A 141 -1.52 9.57 15.56
N LYS A 142 -1.11 10.68 16.20
CA LYS A 142 -0.68 11.89 15.49
C LYS A 142 0.56 11.64 14.64
N ALA A 143 1.55 10.93 15.17
CA ALA A 143 2.75 10.55 14.45
C ALA A 143 2.46 9.57 13.30
N HIS A 144 1.50 8.63 13.51
CA HIS A 144 1.06 7.68 12.51
C HIS A 144 0.31 8.36 11.36
N LEU A 145 -0.62 9.26 11.67
CA LEU A 145 -1.33 10.03 10.65
C LEU A 145 -0.37 10.90 9.86
N ALA A 146 0.56 11.59 10.52
CA ALA A 146 1.57 12.42 9.86
C ALA A 146 2.47 11.58 8.93
N HIS A 147 2.82 10.35 9.33
CA HIS A 147 3.58 9.44 8.48
C HIS A 147 2.74 8.99 7.27
N PHE A 148 1.48 8.66 7.49
CA PHE A 148 0.57 8.27 6.43
C PHE A 148 0.29 9.42 5.45
N ASP A 149 0.04 10.61 5.97
CA ASP A 149 -0.23 11.82 5.18
C ASP A 149 1.01 12.28 4.39
N GLY A 150 2.19 11.74 4.70
CA GLY A 150 3.42 12.01 3.96
C GLY A 150 3.33 11.77 2.46
N LEU A 151 2.48 10.83 1.98
CA LEU A 151 2.23 10.65 0.54
C LEU A 151 1.57 11.88 -0.12
N TYR A 152 0.92 12.71 0.67
CA TYR A 152 0.26 13.94 0.21
C TYR A 152 1.22 15.15 0.20
N ASP A 153 2.44 14.98 0.71
CA ASP A 153 3.46 16.02 0.67
C ASP A 153 3.98 16.20 -0.76
N ALA A 154 3.87 17.42 -1.28
CA ALA A 154 4.33 17.76 -2.62
C ALA A 154 5.86 17.64 -2.79
N SER A 155 6.62 17.62 -1.69
CA SER A 155 8.07 17.44 -1.71
C SER A 155 8.53 16.00 -1.94
N ILE A 156 7.61 15.02 -1.84
CA ILE A 156 7.94 13.62 -2.06
C ILE A 156 8.17 13.34 -3.53
N ASN A 157 9.32 12.78 -3.84
CA ASN A 157 9.70 12.40 -5.20
C ASN A 157 9.03 11.07 -5.62
N LEU A 158 7.70 11.09 -5.77
CA LEU A 158 6.96 10.00 -6.38
C LEU A 158 7.20 9.97 -7.88
N PRO A 159 7.26 8.78 -8.51
CA PRO A 159 7.41 8.66 -9.94
C PRO A 159 6.21 9.28 -10.67
N ARG A 160 6.43 9.68 -11.93
CA ARG A 160 5.36 10.26 -12.75
C ARG A 160 4.44 9.23 -13.40
N ARG A 161 4.77 7.95 -13.36
CA ARG A 161 3.98 6.86 -13.93
C ARG A 161 3.31 6.06 -12.81
N GLU A 162 2.00 6.09 -12.75
CA GLU A 162 1.24 5.53 -11.64
C GLU A 162 0.01 4.77 -12.14
N LEU A 163 -0.22 3.58 -11.55
CA LEU A 163 -1.44 2.79 -11.77
C LEU A 163 -2.19 2.67 -10.45
N PHE A 164 -3.47 3.05 -10.43
CA PHE A 164 -4.34 2.87 -9.26
C PHE A 164 -5.39 1.81 -9.54
N MET A 165 -5.35 0.76 -8.73
CA MET A 165 -6.33 -0.32 -8.73
C MET A 165 -7.18 -0.23 -7.47
N TYR A 166 -8.49 -0.12 -7.63
CA TYR A 166 -9.46 0.06 -6.55
C TYR A 166 -10.79 -0.60 -6.88
N SER A 167 -11.75 -0.56 -5.96
CA SER A 167 -13.07 -1.14 -6.18
C SER A 167 -14.17 -0.41 -5.42
N ASP A 168 -15.40 -0.58 -5.88
CA ASP A 168 -16.61 -0.09 -5.18
C ASP A 168 -16.92 -0.96 -3.94
N GLY A 169 -16.44 -2.21 -3.92
CA GLY A 169 -16.61 -3.14 -2.82
C GLY A 169 -15.62 -2.96 -1.66
N ASP A 170 -14.62 -2.11 -1.81
CA ASP A 170 -13.65 -1.83 -0.75
C ASP A 170 -14.28 -0.99 0.36
N ARG A 171 -14.37 -1.58 1.56
CA ARG A 171 -14.93 -0.91 2.75
C ARG A 171 -13.88 -0.27 3.65
N LEU A 172 -12.60 -0.43 3.33
CA LEU A 172 -11.48 0.11 4.11
C LEU A 172 -10.88 1.34 3.45
N VAL A 173 -10.59 1.25 2.16
CA VAL A 173 -10.12 2.36 1.33
C VAL A 173 -11.19 2.63 0.28
N TRP A 174 -11.94 3.69 0.48
CA TRP A 174 -13.05 4.00 -0.39
C TRP A 174 -12.56 4.51 -1.74
N ARG A 175 -13.26 4.12 -2.79
CA ARG A 175 -13.04 4.62 -4.15
C ARG A 175 -12.83 6.14 -4.20
N SER A 176 -13.70 6.91 -3.52
CA SER A 176 -13.60 8.37 -3.50
C SER A 176 -12.28 8.89 -2.93
N HIS A 177 -11.66 8.17 -2.00
CA HIS A 177 -10.34 8.54 -1.44
C HIS A 177 -9.24 8.35 -2.49
N VAL A 178 -9.26 7.21 -3.18
CA VAL A 178 -8.29 6.92 -4.25
C VAL A 178 -8.45 7.94 -5.38
N GLU A 179 -9.68 8.23 -5.80
CA GLU A 179 -9.97 9.19 -6.88
C GLU A 179 -9.52 10.62 -6.52
N GLN A 180 -9.64 11.05 -5.25
CA GLN A 180 -9.09 12.32 -4.78
C GLN A 180 -7.56 12.36 -4.92
N PHE A 181 -6.88 11.29 -4.55
CA PHE A 181 -5.44 11.22 -4.70
C PHE A 181 -5.02 11.18 -6.17
N VAL A 182 -5.72 10.40 -6.99
CA VAL A 182 -5.53 10.36 -8.46
C VAL A 182 -5.63 11.77 -9.07
N ALA A 183 -6.69 12.53 -8.73
CA ALA A 183 -6.85 13.90 -9.20
C ALA A 183 -5.63 14.76 -8.82
N ARG A 184 -5.23 14.74 -7.56
CA ARG A 184 -4.05 15.47 -7.08
C ARG A 184 -2.77 15.08 -7.83
N ARG A 185 -2.54 13.79 -8.10
CA ARG A 185 -1.36 13.34 -8.84
C ARG A 185 -1.37 13.82 -10.29
N ARG A 186 -2.54 13.81 -10.93
CA ARG A 186 -2.70 14.38 -12.27
C ARG A 186 -2.42 15.88 -12.32
N ASP A 187 -2.91 16.63 -11.33
CA ASP A 187 -2.64 18.07 -11.19
C ASP A 187 -1.15 18.36 -10.97
N GLN A 188 -0.40 17.42 -10.36
CA GLN A 188 1.05 17.48 -10.21
C GLN A 188 1.83 17.02 -11.44
N GLY A 189 1.14 16.69 -12.54
CA GLY A 189 1.74 16.31 -13.82
C GLY A 189 2.11 14.82 -13.92
N SER A 190 1.55 13.96 -13.07
CA SER A 190 1.71 12.51 -13.20
C SER A 190 0.84 11.93 -14.31
N VAL A 191 1.37 10.93 -15.01
CA VAL A 191 0.62 10.08 -15.94
C VAL A 191 -0.02 8.96 -15.13
N VAL A 192 -1.34 9.07 -14.93
CA VAL A 192 -2.08 8.19 -14.03
C VAL A 192 -3.08 7.35 -14.79
N GLU A 193 -2.92 6.04 -14.71
CA GLU A 193 -3.90 5.05 -15.13
C GLU A 193 -4.72 4.54 -13.94
N THR A 194 -5.95 4.14 -14.19
CA THR A 194 -6.85 3.65 -13.14
C THR A 194 -7.61 2.42 -13.59
N ARG A 195 -7.83 1.48 -12.66
CA ARG A 195 -8.67 0.31 -12.89
C ARG A 195 -9.60 0.06 -11.70
N ASN A 196 -10.90 0.07 -11.96
CA ASN A 196 -11.91 -0.30 -10.97
C ASN A 196 -12.23 -1.81 -11.10
N PHE A 197 -12.11 -2.54 -9.99
CA PHE A 197 -12.39 -3.98 -9.88
C PHE A 197 -13.79 -4.28 -9.32
N GLY A 198 -14.72 -3.34 -9.44
CA GLY A 198 -16.14 -3.52 -9.10
C GLY A 198 -16.36 -3.88 -7.63
N ALA A 199 -17.00 -5.01 -7.38
CA ALA A 199 -17.38 -5.45 -6.03
C ALA A 199 -16.27 -6.21 -5.26
N SER A 200 -15.05 -6.25 -5.76
CA SER A 200 -13.97 -6.98 -5.08
C SER A 200 -13.64 -6.38 -3.71
N PRO A 201 -13.30 -7.19 -2.68
CA PRO A 201 -12.97 -6.68 -1.37
C PRO A 201 -11.57 -6.04 -1.34
N HIS A 202 -11.27 -5.31 -0.27
CA HIS A 202 -9.97 -4.70 0.01
C HIS A 202 -8.80 -5.65 -0.21
N VAL A 203 -7.79 -5.25 -1.03
CA VAL A 203 -6.64 -6.09 -1.43
C VAL A 203 -7.07 -7.47 -1.98
N GLY A 204 -8.28 -7.56 -2.49
CA GLY A 204 -8.84 -8.82 -2.99
C GLY A 204 -8.99 -8.87 -4.50
N HIS A 205 -8.53 -7.85 -5.22
CA HIS A 205 -8.72 -7.69 -6.66
C HIS A 205 -8.11 -8.85 -7.45
N PHE A 206 -6.85 -9.20 -7.14
CA PHE A 206 -6.16 -10.35 -7.77
C PHE A 206 -6.88 -11.68 -7.54
N ARG A 207 -7.40 -11.91 -6.34
CA ARG A 207 -8.15 -13.14 -6.05
C ARG A 207 -9.49 -13.18 -6.76
N ALA A 208 -10.17 -12.04 -6.87
CA ALA A 208 -11.50 -11.95 -7.48
C ALA A 208 -11.43 -12.02 -9.01
N GLN A 209 -10.44 -11.42 -9.63
CA GLN A 209 -10.31 -11.30 -11.09
C GLN A 209 -8.83 -11.47 -11.51
N PRO A 210 -8.27 -12.67 -11.40
CA PRO A 210 -6.83 -12.89 -11.55
C PRO A 210 -6.29 -12.53 -12.94
N ASP A 211 -7.03 -12.82 -13.99
CA ASP A 211 -6.58 -12.57 -15.36
C ASP A 211 -6.64 -11.08 -15.69
N THR A 212 -7.76 -10.42 -15.38
CA THR A 212 -7.89 -8.95 -15.52
C THR A 212 -6.81 -8.20 -14.74
N TYR A 213 -6.46 -8.70 -13.55
CA TYR A 213 -5.41 -8.08 -12.73
C TYR A 213 -4.04 -8.19 -13.39
N ARG A 214 -3.67 -9.39 -13.86
CA ARG A 214 -2.40 -9.61 -14.58
C ARG A 214 -2.32 -8.78 -15.85
N GLU A 215 -3.38 -8.78 -16.65
CA GLU A 215 -3.47 -7.99 -17.88
C GLU A 215 -3.30 -6.49 -17.59
N THR A 216 -3.95 -5.98 -16.54
CA THR A 216 -3.85 -4.57 -16.14
C THR A 216 -2.42 -4.19 -15.78
N VAL A 217 -1.74 -5.01 -14.98
CA VAL A 217 -0.33 -4.76 -14.59
C VAL A 217 0.58 -4.88 -15.80
N ALA A 218 0.43 -5.91 -16.64
CA ALA A 218 1.27 -6.13 -17.81
C ALA A 218 1.14 -4.99 -18.83
N GLN A 219 -0.07 -4.55 -19.16
CA GLN A 219 -0.33 -3.44 -20.07
C GLN A 219 0.27 -2.13 -19.55
N TRP A 220 0.16 -1.88 -18.24
CA TRP A 220 0.75 -0.71 -17.63
C TRP A 220 2.29 -0.74 -17.69
N VAL A 221 2.93 -1.88 -17.37
CA VAL A 221 4.39 -2.03 -17.50
C VAL A 221 4.82 -1.75 -18.94
N GLU A 222 4.15 -2.36 -19.92
CA GLU A 222 4.45 -2.12 -21.35
C GLU A 222 4.33 -0.64 -21.73
N ALA A 223 3.36 0.09 -21.18
CA ALA A 223 3.18 1.52 -21.44
C ALA A 223 4.27 2.38 -20.78
N VAL A 224 4.81 1.95 -19.64
CA VAL A 224 5.92 2.65 -18.95
C VAL A 224 7.27 2.42 -19.65
N GLU A 225 7.43 1.29 -20.32
CA GLU A 225 8.69 0.92 -21.00
C GLU A 225 8.85 1.56 -22.39
N LYS A 226 7.76 2.07 -22.96
CA LYS A 226 7.76 2.84 -24.23
C LYS A 226 8.12 4.30 -24.00
#